data_fac90665482bd2450fa6c74d1fd4b7dc
#
_entry.id   fac90665482bd2450fa6c74d1fd4b7dc
#
_cell.length_a   1.000
_cell.length_b   1.000
_cell.length_c   1.000
_cell.angle_alpha   90.00
_cell.angle_beta   90.00
_cell.angle_gamma   90.00
#
_symmetry.space_group_name_H-M   'P 1'
#
loop_
_entity.id
_entity.type
_entity.pdbx_description
1 polymer ?
#
loop_
_entity_poly.entity_id
_entity_poly.type
_entity_poly.pdbx_seq_one_letter_code
_entity_poly.pdbx_strand_id
1 'polypeptide(L)'
;METNSEAAKRILVIDDDVELCQLVNRFLTQEGFEIESVNSGAAGADRALSKNYELVVLDVMMPEVNGFDVLRRIRAQSHIPVLMLTAKGDALDRVLGLEMGADDYLAKPFNPQELVARIRAILRRIKPPTDDAKLARTPLVVGDIEMDRGARVVRRHGETVNLTSVEFDLLEVLLQAAGQVISRETLTRDVLGREFSPFDRSIDTHVCNLRKKIGLLPQGTERIKGVRGIGYVYALPAEATS
;
A
#
# COMPACT_ATOMS: atom_id res chain seq x y z
N MET A 1 -11.95 -30.45 16.95
CA MET A 1 -11.17 -29.20 16.82
C MET A 1 -10.61 -29.21 15.41
N GLU A 2 -11.35 -28.66 14.46
CA GLU A 2 -10.84 -28.44 13.10
C GLU A 2 -9.98 -27.21 13.14
N THR A 3 -8.67 -27.41 13.09
CA THR A 3 -7.71 -26.34 12.83
C THR A 3 -7.96 -25.89 11.40
N ASN A 4 -8.63 -24.76 11.26
CA ASN A 4 -8.75 -24.05 9.99
C ASN A 4 -7.33 -23.68 9.56
N SER A 5 -6.68 -24.54 8.77
CA SER A 5 -5.35 -24.31 8.20
C SER A 5 -5.50 -23.23 7.13
N GLU A 6 -5.41 -21.98 7.58
CA GLU A 6 -5.31 -20.86 6.67
C GLU A 6 -4.05 -21.08 5.82
N ALA A 7 -4.20 -21.18 4.50
CA ALA A 7 -3.07 -21.41 3.61
C ALA A 7 -1.96 -20.38 3.86
N ALA A 8 -0.72 -20.84 3.97
CA ALA A 8 0.42 -19.97 4.22
C ALA A 8 0.51 -18.90 3.11
N LYS A 9 0.64 -17.63 3.51
CA LYS A 9 0.73 -16.52 2.56
C LYS A 9 2.07 -16.55 1.85
N ARG A 10 2.02 -16.43 0.51
CA ARG A 10 3.19 -16.50 -0.35
C ARG A 10 3.79 -15.13 -0.59
N ILE A 11 5.06 -14.98 -0.28
CA ILE A 11 5.82 -13.74 -0.44
C ILE A 11 6.98 -13.98 -1.39
N LEU A 12 7.14 -13.09 -2.38
CA LEU A 12 8.30 -13.07 -3.26
C LEU A 12 9.31 -12.06 -2.72
N VAL A 13 10.57 -12.50 -2.55
CA VAL A 13 11.70 -11.62 -2.21
C VAL A 13 12.59 -11.49 -3.45
N ILE A 14 12.82 -10.24 -3.87
CA ILE A 14 13.67 -9.92 -5.03
C ILE A 14 14.83 -9.05 -4.54
N ASP A 15 16.02 -9.63 -4.43
CA ASP A 15 17.21 -8.97 -3.89
C ASP A 15 18.44 -9.74 -4.40
N ASP A 16 19.48 -9.07 -4.90
CA ASP A 16 20.70 -9.70 -5.41
C ASP A 16 21.62 -10.23 -4.30
N ASP A 17 21.44 -9.78 -3.06
CA ASP A 17 22.12 -10.28 -1.89
C ASP A 17 21.57 -11.66 -1.47
N VAL A 18 22.26 -12.71 -1.91
CA VAL A 18 21.88 -14.12 -1.62
C VAL A 18 21.89 -14.41 -0.11
N GLU A 19 22.83 -13.84 0.65
CA GLU A 19 22.95 -14.09 2.10
C GLU A 19 21.78 -13.44 2.83
N LEU A 20 21.43 -12.21 2.48
CA LEU A 20 20.26 -11.51 3.00
C LEU A 20 18.98 -12.28 2.65
N CYS A 21 18.83 -12.73 1.40
CA CYS A 21 17.68 -13.55 0.99
C CYS A 21 17.53 -14.81 1.84
N GLN A 22 18.62 -15.53 2.12
CA GLN A 22 18.59 -16.73 2.98
C GLN A 22 18.19 -16.40 4.41
N LEU A 23 18.68 -15.28 4.98
CA LEU A 23 18.34 -14.84 6.31
C LEU A 23 16.85 -14.47 6.39
N VAL A 24 16.37 -13.65 5.45
CA VAL A 24 14.98 -13.23 5.35
C VAL A 24 14.05 -14.43 5.17
N ASN A 25 14.39 -15.36 4.27
CA ASN A 25 13.63 -16.58 4.04
C ASN A 25 13.47 -17.38 5.35
N ARG A 26 14.59 -17.68 6.03
CA ARG A 26 14.55 -18.43 7.30
C ARG A 26 13.65 -17.75 8.33
N PHE A 27 13.78 -16.44 8.49
CA PHE A 27 13.03 -15.70 9.49
C PHE A 27 11.53 -15.64 9.15
N LEU A 28 11.18 -15.29 7.91
CA LEU A 28 9.77 -15.19 7.49
C LEU A 28 9.07 -16.57 7.47
N THR A 29 9.80 -17.65 7.16
CA THR A 29 9.25 -19.01 7.24
C THR A 29 8.90 -19.38 8.69
N GLN A 30 9.73 -19.01 9.66
CA GLN A 30 9.42 -19.20 11.09
C GLN A 30 8.18 -18.40 11.53
N GLU A 31 7.90 -17.29 10.86
CA GLU A 31 6.71 -16.45 11.10
C GLU A 31 5.45 -16.94 10.35
N GLY A 32 5.53 -18.08 9.65
CA GLY A 32 4.41 -18.77 9.00
C GLY A 32 4.14 -18.33 7.55
N PHE A 33 5.10 -17.70 6.88
CA PHE A 33 5.01 -17.34 5.47
C PHE A 33 5.66 -18.39 4.56
N GLU A 34 5.15 -18.54 3.34
CA GLU A 34 5.81 -19.27 2.26
C GLU A 34 6.64 -18.28 1.43
N ILE A 35 7.96 -18.51 1.35
CA ILE A 35 8.88 -17.56 0.73
C ILE A 35 9.49 -18.15 -0.53
N GLU A 36 9.47 -17.37 -1.60
CA GLU A 36 10.30 -17.62 -2.79
C GLU A 36 11.26 -16.44 -2.95
N SER A 37 12.54 -16.69 -3.22
CA SER A 37 13.56 -15.65 -3.44
C SER A 37 14.08 -15.72 -4.87
N VAL A 38 14.29 -14.56 -5.48
CA VAL A 38 14.87 -14.40 -6.83
C VAL A 38 15.95 -13.33 -6.78
N ASN A 39 17.17 -13.66 -7.24
CA ASN A 39 18.34 -12.81 -7.12
C ASN A 39 18.65 -11.98 -8.40
N SER A 40 17.64 -11.70 -9.18
CA SER A 40 17.73 -10.88 -10.40
C SER A 40 16.46 -10.06 -10.58
N GLY A 41 16.61 -8.77 -10.86
CA GLY A 41 15.47 -7.87 -11.08
C GLY A 41 14.59 -8.28 -12.27
N ALA A 42 15.20 -8.67 -13.39
CA ALA A 42 14.45 -9.11 -14.56
C ALA A 42 13.63 -10.38 -14.29
N ALA A 43 14.27 -11.41 -13.73
CA ALA A 43 13.59 -12.65 -13.37
C ALA A 43 12.56 -12.45 -12.27
N GLY A 44 12.83 -11.55 -11.30
CA GLY A 44 11.90 -11.19 -10.23
C GLY A 44 10.62 -10.54 -10.75
N ALA A 45 10.73 -9.61 -11.71
CA ALA A 45 9.57 -9.01 -12.36
C ALA A 45 8.69 -10.05 -13.06
N ASP A 46 9.29 -10.96 -13.84
CA ASP A 46 8.56 -12.04 -14.49
C ASP A 46 7.89 -12.97 -13.48
N ARG A 47 8.59 -13.28 -12.40
CA ARG A 47 8.08 -14.15 -11.35
C ARG A 47 6.90 -13.51 -10.63
N ALA A 48 6.98 -12.23 -10.28
CA ALA A 48 5.90 -11.49 -9.63
C ALA A 48 4.61 -11.48 -10.46
N LEU A 49 4.72 -11.49 -11.79
CA LEU A 49 3.59 -11.46 -12.71
C LEU A 49 3.06 -12.86 -13.08
N SER A 50 3.85 -13.92 -12.88
CA SER A 50 3.53 -15.28 -13.35
C SER A 50 2.86 -16.17 -12.30
N LYS A 51 2.92 -15.80 -11.02
CA LYS A 51 2.41 -16.61 -9.90
C LYS A 51 1.59 -15.76 -8.93
N ASN A 52 0.77 -16.43 -8.13
CA ASN A 52 0.00 -15.78 -7.08
C ASN A 52 0.86 -15.59 -5.82
N TYR A 53 1.37 -14.39 -5.63
CA TYR A 53 1.94 -13.93 -4.38
C TYR A 53 1.02 -12.90 -3.76
N GLU A 54 1.00 -12.83 -2.43
CA GLU A 54 0.24 -11.83 -1.70
C GLU A 54 1.03 -10.53 -1.48
N LEU A 55 2.38 -10.62 -1.59
CA LEU A 55 3.27 -9.46 -1.43
C LEU A 55 4.62 -9.72 -2.09
N VAL A 56 5.23 -8.65 -2.61
CA VAL A 56 6.62 -8.62 -3.08
C VAL A 56 7.46 -7.76 -2.13
N VAL A 57 8.58 -8.29 -1.66
CA VAL A 57 9.66 -7.55 -1.01
C VAL A 57 10.72 -7.30 -2.07
N LEU A 58 11.06 -6.04 -2.35
CA LEU A 58 11.86 -5.65 -3.51
C LEU A 58 13.02 -4.75 -3.11
N ASP A 59 14.24 -5.18 -3.36
CA ASP A 59 15.40 -4.31 -3.21
C ASP A 59 15.45 -3.24 -4.30
N VAL A 60 15.86 -2.03 -3.92
CA VAL A 60 16.07 -0.91 -4.85
C VAL A 60 17.38 -1.09 -5.61
N MET A 61 18.45 -1.43 -4.92
CA MET A 61 19.82 -1.39 -5.42
C MET A 61 20.27 -2.75 -5.96
N MET A 62 19.75 -3.14 -7.12
CA MET A 62 20.15 -4.37 -7.80
C MET A 62 20.95 -4.05 -9.07
N PRO A 63 21.93 -4.91 -9.46
CA PRO A 63 22.65 -4.76 -10.72
C PRO A 63 21.74 -5.02 -11.93
N GLU A 64 22.10 -4.50 -13.08
CA GLU A 64 21.43 -4.62 -14.39
C GLU A 64 20.03 -3.99 -14.43
N VAL A 65 19.10 -4.47 -13.63
CA VAL A 65 17.72 -3.95 -13.55
C VAL A 65 17.44 -3.55 -12.10
N ASN A 66 17.36 -2.24 -11.85
CA ASN A 66 17.11 -1.72 -10.52
C ASN A 66 15.66 -1.95 -10.05
N GLY A 67 15.42 -1.86 -8.74
CA GLY A 67 14.11 -2.12 -8.16
C GLY A 67 13.01 -1.16 -8.65
N PHE A 68 13.33 0.06 -9.04
CA PHE A 68 12.34 0.98 -9.61
C PHE A 68 11.82 0.52 -10.97
N ASP A 69 12.70 -0.05 -11.82
CA ASP A 69 12.30 -0.58 -13.10
C ASP A 69 11.45 -1.86 -12.93
N VAL A 70 11.79 -2.71 -11.96
CA VAL A 70 10.98 -3.86 -11.55
C VAL A 70 9.61 -3.40 -11.06
N LEU A 71 9.54 -2.41 -10.17
CA LEU A 71 8.28 -1.85 -9.65
C LEU A 71 7.42 -1.30 -10.79
N ARG A 72 8.00 -0.51 -11.70
CA ARG A 72 7.28 0.03 -12.87
C ARG A 72 6.69 -1.08 -13.72
N ARG A 73 7.46 -2.14 -13.99
CA ARG A 73 7.00 -3.29 -14.76
C ARG A 73 5.85 -4.04 -14.06
N ILE A 74 5.94 -4.25 -12.75
CA ILE A 74 4.87 -4.86 -11.96
C ILE A 74 3.62 -3.98 -12.02
N ARG A 75 3.72 -2.68 -11.80
CA ARG A 75 2.58 -1.74 -11.75
C ARG A 75 1.87 -1.57 -13.09
N ALA A 76 2.55 -1.80 -14.20
CA ALA A 76 1.93 -1.81 -15.52
C ALA A 76 0.89 -2.95 -15.70
N GLN A 77 0.95 -4.01 -14.89
CA GLN A 77 0.13 -5.21 -15.08
C GLN A 77 -0.53 -5.74 -13.80
N SER A 78 -0.08 -5.28 -12.60
CA SER A 78 -0.54 -5.83 -11.31
C SER A 78 -0.58 -4.78 -10.21
N HIS A 79 -1.54 -4.94 -9.31
CA HIS A 79 -1.66 -4.16 -8.07
C HIS A 79 -1.15 -4.95 -6.85
N ILE A 80 -0.38 -6.04 -7.05
CA ILE A 80 0.22 -6.79 -5.95
C ILE A 80 0.96 -5.83 -5.02
N PRO A 81 0.79 -5.92 -3.70
CA PRO A 81 1.51 -5.07 -2.76
C PRO A 81 3.03 -5.24 -2.88
N VAL A 82 3.74 -4.11 -2.82
CA VAL A 82 5.20 -4.06 -2.89
C VAL A 82 5.76 -3.30 -1.70
N LEU A 83 6.60 -3.97 -0.91
CA LEU A 83 7.43 -3.37 0.14
C LEU A 83 8.85 -3.20 -0.42
N MET A 84 9.33 -1.94 -0.52
CA MET A 84 10.67 -1.68 -1.03
C MET A 84 11.72 -1.70 0.07
N LEU A 85 12.86 -2.33 -0.19
CA LEU A 85 14.06 -2.25 0.65
C LEU A 85 14.97 -1.16 0.06
N THR A 86 15.35 -0.17 0.89
CA THR A 86 16.15 0.99 0.45
C THR A 86 17.43 1.11 1.28
N ALA A 87 18.46 1.77 0.74
CA ALA A 87 19.64 2.11 1.53
C ALA A 87 19.29 3.09 2.66
N LYS A 88 20.01 3.01 3.79
CA LYS A 88 19.86 3.93 4.90
C LYS A 88 20.20 5.36 4.49
N GLY A 89 19.31 6.29 4.76
CA GLY A 89 19.52 7.72 4.52
C GLY A 89 19.02 8.22 3.17
N ASP A 90 18.64 7.36 2.24
CA ASP A 90 18.09 7.80 0.95
C ASP A 90 16.62 8.16 1.06
N ALA A 91 16.36 9.43 1.43
CA ALA A 91 15.01 9.97 1.49
C ALA A 91 14.39 10.12 0.09
N LEU A 92 15.23 10.29 -0.95
CA LEU A 92 14.77 10.47 -2.33
C LEU A 92 14.23 9.13 -2.88
N ASP A 93 14.98 8.05 -2.70
CA ASP A 93 14.56 6.70 -3.12
C ASP A 93 13.24 6.28 -2.46
N ARG A 94 13.05 6.62 -1.18
CA ARG A 94 11.79 6.35 -0.47
C ARG A 94 10.60 7.07 -1.10
N VAL A 95 10.76 8.37 -1.35
CA VAL A 95 9.71 9.18 -1.99
C VAL A 95 9.45 8.66 -3.40
N LEU A 96 10.50 8.41 -4.19
CA LEU A 96 10.37 7.91 -5.56
C LEU A 96 9.65 6.56 -5.63
N GLY A 97 10.01 5.60 -4.78
CA GLY A 97 9.34 4.29 -4.71
C GLY A 97 7.86 4.41 -4.39
N LEU A 98 7.49 5.24 -3.41
CA LEU A 98 6.11 5.49 -3.06
C LEU A 98 5.35 6.22 -4.17
N GLU A 99 5.96 7.21 -4.85
CA GLU A 99 5.37 7.89 -6.01
C GLU A 99 5.11 6.94 -7.18
N MET A 100 5.99 5.94 -7.36
CA MET A 100 5.83 4.90 -8.37
C MET A 100 4.82 3.80 -7.96
N GLY A 101 4.25 3.89 -6.77
CA GLY A 101 3.18 3.01 -6.31
C GLY A 101 3.63 1.86 -5.41
N ALA A 102 4.79 1.93 -4.77
CA ALA A 102 5.10 1.03 -3.65
C ALA A 102 4.13 1.27 -2.49
N ASP A 103 3.82 0.22 -1.73
CA ASP A 103 2.89 0.30 -0.60
C ASP A 103 3.56 0.75 0.70
N ASP A 104 4.83 0.39 0.89
CA ASP A 104 5.67 0.88 1.99
C ASP A 104 7.15 0.69 1.63
N TYR A 105 8.04 1.15 2.50
CA TYR A 105 9.48 0.97 2.39
C TYR A 105 10.10 0.57 3.74
N LEU A 106 11.28 -0.06 3.68
CA LEU A 106 12.08 -0.40 4.85
C LEU A 106 13.56 -0.15 4.53
N ALA A 107 14.26 0.62 5.38
CA ALA A 107 15.67 0.95 5.17
C ALA A 107 16.60 -0.19 5.61
N LYS A 108 17.56 -0.57 4.80
CA LYS A 108 18.69 -1.45 5.15
C LYS A 108 19.76 -0.68 5.93
N PRO A 109 20.37 -1.23 7.01
CA PRO A 109 20.02 -2.50 7.65
C PRO A 109 18.75 -2.37 8.49
N PHE A 110 17.92 -3.40 8.51
CA PHE A 110 16.66 -3.42 9.23
C PHE A 110 16.60 -4.53 10.30
N ASN A 111 15.73 -4.33 11.27
CA ASN A 111 15.38 -5.38 12.22
C ASN A 111 14.41 -6.36 11.53
N PRO A 112 14.67 -7.70 11.54
CA PRO A 112 13.76 -8.69 10.98
C PRO A 112 12.33 -8.60 11.51
N GLN A 113 12.14 -8.23 12.77
CA GLN A 113 10.80 -8.03 13.36
C GLN A 113 10.08 -6.82 12.75
N GLU A 114 10.80 -5.76 12.36
CA GLU A 114 10.22 -4.62 11.65
C GLU A 114 9.74 -5.03 10.24
N LEU A 115 10.52 -5.84 9.53
CA LEU A 115 10.12 -6.41 8.24
C LEU A 115 8.81 -7.20 8.38
N VAL A 116 8.70 -8.11 9.37
CA VAL A 116 7.48 -8.88 9.63
C VAL A 116 6.30 -7.97 9.96
N ALA A 117 6.50 -6.97 10.82
CA ALA A 117 5.44 -6.04 11.20
C ALA A 117 4.88 -5.29 9.97
N ARG A 118 5.74 -4.82 9.07
CA ARG A 118 5.33 -4.15 7.82
C ARG A 118 4.62 -5.11 6.86
N ILE A 119 5.15 -6.30 6.66
CA ILE A 119 4.50 -7.35 5.86
C ILE A 119 3.11 -7.65 6.39
N ARG A 120 2.97 -7.90 7.69
CA ARG A 120 1.67 -8.16 8.33
C ARG A 120 0.72 -6.98 8.21
N ALA A 121 1.21 -5.74 8.35
CA ALA A 121 0.40 -4.53 8.18
C ALA A 121 -0.14 -4.42 6.75
N ILE A 122 0.69 -4.68 5.73
CA ILE A 122 0.28 -4.68 4.34
C ILE A 122 -0.74 -5.80 4.07
N LEU A 123 -0.47 -7.03 4.51
CA LEU A 123 -1.31 -8.20 4.25
C LEU A 123 -2.67 -8.14 5.00
N ARG A 124 -2.73 -7.50 6.17
CA ARG A 124 -3.98 -7.28 6.90
C ARG A 124 -4.99 -6.47 6.08
N ARG A 125 -4.51 -5.53 5.28
CA ARG A 125 -5.32 -4.66 4.43
C ARG A 125 -6.01 -5.39 3.27
N ILE A 126 -5.44 -6.52 2.83
CA ILE A 126 -5.98 -7.28 1.69
C ILE A 126 -7.17 -8.14 2.10
N LYS A 127 -7.27 -8.48 3.39
CA LYS A 127 -8.41 -9.26 3.89
C LYS A 127 -9.62 -8.36 4.17
N PRO A 128 -10.81 -8.71 3.66
CA PRO A 128 -12.02 -8.05 4.13
C PRO A 128 -12.17 -8.30 5.65
N PRO A 129 -12.64 -7.32 6.43
CA PRO A 129 -12.89 -7.49 7.86
C PRO A 129 -13.89 -8.62 8.09
N THR A 130 -13.50 -9.62 8.88
CA THR A 130 -14.25 -10.86 9.11
C THR A 130 -15.51 -10.69 9.96
N ASP A 131 -15.64 -9.60 10.73
CA ASP A 131 -16.77 -9.41 11.66
C ASP A 131 -17.83 -8.38 11.21
N ASP A 132 -17.57 -7.59 10.18
CA ASP A 132 -18.51 -6.59 9.66
C ASP A 132 -19.11 -6.95 8.29
N ALA A 133 -19.39 -8.22 8.05
CA ALA A 133 -19.90 -8.70 6.75
C ALA A 133 -21.18 -7.98 6.27
N LYS A 134 -21.94 -7.34 7.15
CA LYS A 134 -23.10 -6.51 6.78
C LYS A 134 -22.71 -5.08 6.40
N LEU A 135 -21.77 -4.46 7.12
CA LEU A 135 -21.24 -3.12 6.82
C LEU A 135 -20.34 -3.13 5.55
N ALA A 136 -19.62 -4.24 5.31
CA ALA A 136 -18.81 -4.41 4.10
C ALA A 136 -19.65 -4.53 2.81
N ARG A 137 -20.93 -4.87 2.90
CA ARG A 137 -21.83 -5.04 1.74
C ARG A 137 -22.47 -3.75 1.26
N THR A 138 -22.47 -2.70 2.06
CA THR A 138 -23.00 -1.40 1.64
C THR A 138 -21.87 -0.55 1.07
N PRO A 139 -21.92 -0.13 -0.20
CA PRO A 139 -20.95 0.76 -0.75
C PRO A 139 -20.86 2.06 0.05
N LEU A 140 -19.65 2.55 0.28
CA LEU A 140 -19.44 3.87 0.85
C LEU A 140 -19.47 4.88 -0.28
N VAL A 141 -20.48 5.75 -0.27
CA VAL A 141 -20.71 6.73 -1.35
C VAL A 141 -20.55 8.14 -0.80
N VAL A 142 -19.64 8.91 -1.39
CA VAL A 142 -19.45 10.34 -1.08
C VAL A 142 -19.32 11.12 -2.39
N GLY A 143 -20.37 11.85 -2.74
CA GLY A 143 -20.47 12.54 -4.02
C GLY A 143 -20.50 11.55 -5.19
N ASP A 144 -19.52 11.65 -6.08
CA ASP A 144 -19.37 10.80 -7.27
C ASP A 144 -18.37 9.63 -7.06
N ILE A 145 -17.84 9.48 -5.84
CA ILE A 145 -17.00 8.34 -5.45
C ILE A 145 -17.87 7.28 -4.81
N GLU A 146 -17.81 6.09 -5.36
CA GLU A 146 -18.42 4.87 -4.82
C GLU A 146 -17.31 3.86 -4.50
N MET A 147 -17.27 3.37 -3.26
CA MET A 147 -16.29 2.42 -2.79
C MET A 147 -16.97 1.13 -2.34
N ASP A 148 -16.71 0.03 -3.03
CA ASP A 148 -17.05 -1.32 -2.60
C ASP A 148 -15.90 -1.88 -1.76
N ARG A 149 -16.13 -1.95 -0.44
CA ARG A 149 -15.12 -2.43 0.52
C ARG A 149 -14.91 -3.94 0.42
N GLY A 150 -15.96 -4.68 0.09
CA GLY A 150 -15.90 -6.15 -0.02
C GLY A 150 -15.12 -6.58 -1.26
N ALA A 151 -15.35 -5.92 -2.39
CA ALA A 151 -14.65 -6.19 -3.64
C ALA A 151 -13.32 -5.41 -3.77
N ARG A 152 -13.05 -4.45 -2.86
CA ARG A 152 -11.91 -3.51 -2.92
C ARG A 152 -11.88 -2.73 -4.25
N VAL A 153 -13.02 -2.27 -4.71
CA VAL A 153 -13.18 -1.52 -5.95
C VAL A 153 -13.66 -0.10 -5.65
N VAL A 154 -13.03 0.87 -6.29
CA VAL A 154 -13.46 2.27 -6.25
C VAL A 154 -13.93 2.67 -7.64
N ARG A 155 -15.09 3.35 -7.70
CA ARG A 155 -15.60 3.93 -8.94
C ARG A 155 -15.78 5.44 -8.77
N ARG A 156 -15.52 6.16 -9.86
CA ARG A 156 -15.83 7.57 -9.99
C ARG A 156 -16.68 7.76 -11.24
N HIS A 157 -17.88 8.30 -11.12
CA HIS A 157 -18.87 8.38 -12.22
C HIS A 157 -19.12 7.02 -12.91
N GLY A 158 -19.06 5.91 -12.15
CA GLY A 158 -19.21 4.55 -12.68
C GLY A 158 -17.93 3.92 -13.25
N GLU A 159 -16.88 4.70 -13.51
CA GLU A 159 -15.61 4.21 -14.02
C GLU A 159 -14.68 3.75 -12.88
N THR A 160 -14.04 2.59 -13.06
CA THR A 160 -13.11 2.05 -12.05
C THR A 160 -11.85 2.89 -11.93
N VAL A 161 -11.50 3.25 -10.70
CA VAL A 161 -10.25 3.93 -10.35
C VAL A 161 -9.26 2.90 -9.82
N ASN A 162 -8.12 2.75 -10.50
CA ASN A 162 -7.07 1.79 -10.11
C ASN A 162 -6.23 2.33 -8.95
N LEU A 163 -6.46 1.81 -7.76
CA LEU A 163 -5.73 2.16 -6.55
C LEU A 163 -4.81 1.02 -6.10
N THR A 164 -3.66 1.36 -5.49
CA THR A 164 -2.87 0.40 -4.72
C THR A 164 -3.60 0.07 -3.42
N SER A 165 -3.16 -0.98 -2.71
CA SER A 165 -3.79 -1.36 -1.44
C SER A 165 -3.79 -0.23 -0.42
N VAL A 166 -2.68 0.50 -0.32
CA VAL A 166 -2.55 1.64 0.62
C VAL A 166 -3.42 2.82 0.21
N GLU A 167 -3.49 3.13 -1.08
CA GLU A 167 -4.34 4.21 -1.58
C GLU A 167 -5.82 3.92 -1.36
N PHE A 168 -6.23 2.64 -1.49
CA PHE A 168 -7.58 2.21 -1.20
C PHE A 168 -7.93 2.43 0.27
N ASP A 169 -7.08 1.96 1.20
CA ASP A 169 -7.31 2.09 2.64
C ASP A 169 -7.25 3.54 3.10
N LEU A 170 -6.32 4.34 2.52
CA LEU A 170 -6.25 5.77 2.77
C LEU A 170 -7.54 6.48 2.35
N LEU A 171 -8.06 6.15 1.17
CA LEU A 171 -9.32 6.71 0.69
C LEU A 171 -10.48 6.26 1.57
N GLU A 172 -10.53 4.99 2.01
CA GLU A 172 -11.57 4.48 2.90
C GLU A 172 -11.63 5.27 4.20
N VAL A 173 -10.50 5.44 4.90
CA VAL A 173 -10.41 6.21 6.15
C VAL A 173 -10.86 7.66 5.94
N LEU A 174 -10.45 8.27 4.83
CA LEU A 174 -10.80 9.65 4.51
C LEU A 174 -12.30 9.81 4.16
N LEU A 175 -12.90 8.84 3.46
CA LEU A 175 -14.34 8.87 3.12
C LEU A 175 -15.23 8.60 4.34
N GLN A 176 -14.83 7.69 5.24
CA GLN A 176 -15.55 7.43 6.48
C GLN A 176 -15.63 8.66 7.38
N ALA A 177 -14.59 9.50 7.36
CA ALA A 177 -14.53 10.76 8.11
C ALA A 177 -14.71 12.00 7.20
N ALA A 178 -15.47 11.87 6.11
CA ALA A 178 -15.65 12.99 5.19
C ALA A 178 -16.17 14.25 5.89
N GLY A 179 -15.53 15.39 5.60
CA GLY A 179 -15.78 16.67 6.29
C GLY A 179 -15.00 16.87 7.59
N GLN A 180 -14.32 15.83 8.11
CA GLN A 180 -13.51 15.92 9.33
C GLN A 180 -12.02 15.84 9.01
N VAL A 181 -11.21 16.55 9.81
CA VAL A 181 -9.74 16.50 9.68
C VAL A 181 -9.19 15.28 10.39
N ILE A 182 -8.41 14.46 9.69
CA ILE A 182 -7.70 13.31 10.26
C ILE A 182 -6.22 13.67 10.35
N SER A 183 -5.61 13.45 11.51
CA SER A 183 -4.20 13.76 11.73
C SER A 183 -3.28 12.80 10.94
N ARG A 184 -2.05 13.25 10.64
CA ARG A 184 -1.03 12.38 10.02
C ARG A 184 -0.69 11.17 10.90
N GLU A 185 -0.70 11.34 12.21
CA GLU A 185 -0.47 10.27 13.17
C GLU A 185 -1.56 9.20 13.07
N THR A 186 -2.82 9.60 13.03
CA THR A 186 -3.96 8.69 12.86
C THR A 186 -3.87 7.97 11.53
N LEU A 187 -3.63 8.70 10.43
CA LEU A 187 -3.48 8.09 9.11
C LEU A 187 -2.29 7.12 9.04
N THR A 188 -1.14 7.46 9.65
CA THR A 188 0.02 6.56 9.69
C THR A 188 -0.30 5.28 10.45
N ARG A 189 -0.91 5.39 11.62
CA ARG A 189 -1.29 4.24 12.44
C ARG A 189 -2.34 3.37 11.76
N ASP A 190 -3.41 3.96 11.26
CA ASP A 190 -4.57 3.23 10.77
C ASP A 190 -4.34 2.70 9.33
N VAL A 191 -3.63 3.47 8.49
CA VAL A 191 -3.33 3.09 7.10
C VAL A 191 -2.00 2.37 6.98
N LEU A 192 -0.91 2.80 7.60
CA LEU A 192 0.41 2.15 7.48
C LEU A 192 0.69 1.12 8.58
N GLY A 193 -0.11 1.10 9.66
CA GLY A 193 0.02 0.15 10.76
C GLY A 193 1.34 0.28 11.54
N ARG A 194 1.88 1.48 11.61
CA ARG A 194 3.12 1.80 12.32
C ARG A 194 3.04 3.15 13.03
N GLU A 195 4.02 3.41 13.89
CA GLU A 195 4.13 4.69 14.59
C GLU A 195 4.48 5.83 13.63
N PHE A 196 3.96 7.00 13.94
CA PHE A 196 4.25 8.23 13.22
C PHE A 196 5.67 8.73 13.51
N SER A 197 6.37 9.16 12.48
CA SER A 197 7.62 9.92 12.60
C SER A 197 7.46 11.26 11.86
N PRO A 198 7.88 12.39 12.47
CA PRO A 198 7.79 13.71 11.82
C PRO A 198 8.54 13.83 10.50
N PHE A 199 9.53 12.97 10.27
CA PHE A 199 10.35 12.93 9.05
C PHE A 199 9.81 11.94 8.01
N ASP A 200 8.76 11.19 8.35
CA ASP A 200 8.12 10.23 7.45
C ASP A 200 7.10 10.93 6.56
N ARG A 201 7.35 10.93 5.26
CA ARG A 201 6.49 11.55 4.24
C ARG A 201 5.60 10.55 3.50
N SER A 202 5.52 9.31 3.96
CA SER A 202 4.76 8.25 3.26
C SER A 202 3.30 8.64 3.05
N ILE A 203 2.62 9.09 4.09
CA ILE A 203 1.21 9.52 3.97
C ILE A 203 1.07 10.69 3.00
N ASP A 204 1.97 11.67 3.05
CA ASP A 204 1.93 12.83 2.15
C ASP A 204 2.08 12.38 0.68
N THR A 205 2.98 11.42 0.41
CA THR A 205 3.20 10.84 -0.92
C THR A 205 1.99 10.04 -1.40
N HIS A 206 1.43 9.17 -0.56
CA HIS A 206 0.22 8.42 -0.90
C HIS A 206 -0.99 9.35 -1.16
N VAL A 207 -1.15 10.42 -0.37
CA VAL A 207 -2.18 11.45 -0.63
C VAL A 207 -1.95 12.11 -1.99
N CYS A 208 -0.71 12.45 -2.34
CA CYS A 208 -0.38 13.04 -3.63
C CYS A 208 -0.78 12.11 -4.79
N ASN A 209 -0.43 10.83 -4.70
CA ASN A 209 -0.79 9.83 -5.71
C ASN A 209 -2.30 9.61 -5.79
N LEU A 210 -2.97 9.49 -4.65
CA LEU A 210 -4.41 9.33 -4.58
C LEU A 210 -5.15 10.50 -5.23
N ARG A 211 -4.72 11.76 -4.96
CA ARG A 211 -5.29 12.96 -5.59
C ARG A 211 -5.24 12.91 -7.12
N LYS A 212 -4.09 12.47 -7.68
CA LYS A 212 -3.93 12.31 -9.14
C LYS A 212 -4.94 11.33 -9.73
N LYS A 213 -5.24 10.24 -9.00
CA LYS A 213 -6.12 9.17 -9.47
C LYS A 213 -7.60 9.48 -9.31
N ILE A 214 -8.01 10.07 -8.18
CA ILE A 214 -9.42 10.41 -7.94
C ILE A 214 -9.84 11.75 -8.56
N GLY A 215 -8.88 12.59 -8.98
CA GLY A 215 -9.12 13.88 -9.62
C GLY A 215 -9.77 14.93 -8.71
N LEU A 216 -10.34 15.94 -9.34
CA LEU A 216 -10.98 17.07 -8.65
C LEU A 216 -12.49 16.82 -8.44
N LEU A 217 -13.08 17.60 -7.51
CA LEU A 217 -14.53 17.75 -7.42
C LEU A 217 -15.08 18.45 -8.68
N PRO A 218 -16.39 18.32 -9.00
CA PRO A 218 -17.00 18.98 -10.16
C PRO A 218 -16.75 20.49 -10.23
N GLN A 219 -16.58 21.13 -9.08
CA GLN A 219 -16.29 22.59 -8.97
C GLN A 219 -14.80 22.93 -9.23
N GLY A 220 -13.95 21.95 -9.58
CA GLY A 220 -12.52 22.15 -9.82
C GLY A 220 -11.67 22.25 -8.57
N THR A 221 -12.21 21.93 -7.38
CA THR A 221 -11.48 21.94 -6.12
C THR A 221 -10.94 20.53 -5.77
N GLU A 222 -9.87 20.49 -4.95
CA GLU A 222 -9.31 19.22 -4.47
C GLU A 222 -10.30 18.48 -3.56
N ARG A 223 -10.44 17.18 -3.78
CA ARG A 223 -11.22 16.27 -2.92
C ARG A 223 -10.57 16.06 -1.56
N ILE A 224 -9.27 15.93 -1.53
CA ILE A 224 -8.50 15.78 -0.29
C ILE A 224 -7.73 17.07 -0.07
N LYS A 225 -8.07 17.82 0.98
CA LYS A 225 -7.39 19.07 1.33
C LYS A 225 -6.40 18.85 2.47
N GLY A 226 -5.22 19.46 2.35
CA GLY A 226 -4.24 19.47 3.44
C GLY A 226 -4.57 20.54 4.48
N VAL A 227 -4.54 20.15 5.76
CA VAL A 227 -4.62 21.10 6.88
C VAL A 227 -3.21 21.22 7.46
N ARG A 228 -2.64 22.43 7.34
CA ARG A 228 -1.25 22.70 7.71
C ARG A 228 -0.98 22.32 9.16
N GLY A 229 0.08 21.54 9.39
CA GLY A 229 0.52 21.10 10.72
C GLY A 229 -0.35 20.01 11.36
N ILE A 230 -1.51 19.65 10.76
CA ILE A 230 -2.44 18.67 11.35
C ILE A 230 -2.54 17.41 10.48
N GLY A 231 -3.10 17.49 9.28
CA GLY A 231 -3.37 16.31 8.49
C GLY A 231 -4.15 16.60 7.22
N TYR A 232 -5.16 15.77 6.96
CA TYR A 232 -5.96 15.83 5.75
C TYR A 232 -7.45 15.73 6.04
N VAL A 233 -8.27 16.29 5.14
CA VAL A 233 -9.72 16.18 5.15
C VAL A 233 -10.23 15.85 3.76
N TYR A 234 -11.18 14.93 3.65
CA TYR A 234 -11.94 14.72 2.41
C TYR A 234 -13.06 15.78 2.38
N ALA A 235 -13.03 16.63 1.35
CA ALA A 235 -14.00 17.69 1.20
C ALA A 235 -15.35 17.11 0.75
N LEU A 236 -16.42 17.44 1.47
CA LEU A 236 -17.78 17.13 1.02
C LEU A 236 -18.10 17.95 -0.24
N PRO A 237 -18.82 17.38 -1.21
CA PRO A 237 -19.38 18.17 -2.30
C PRO A 237 -20.25 19.27 -1.68
N ALA A 238 -20.20 20.48 -2.23
CA ALA A 238 -21.18 21.50 -1.88
C ALA A 238 -22.56 20.95 -2.21
N GLU A 239 -23.51 21.00 -1.26
CA GLU A 239 -24.88 20.68 -1.56
C GLU A 239 -25.33 21.59 -2.70
N ALA A 240 -25.88 20.99 -3.76
CA ALA A 240 -26.49 21.76 -4.81
C ALA A 240 -27.66 22.51 -4.17
N THR A 241 -27.45 23.80 -3.93
CA THR A 241 -28.54 24.69 -3.49
C THR A 241 -29.57 24.67 -4.62
N SER A 242 -30.66 23.98 -4.35
CA SER A 242 -31.86 23.92 -5.23
C SER A 242 -32.55 25.25 -5.22
#